data_28421d268477089624827b6c1a5d3170
#
_entry.id   28421d268477089624827b6c1a5d3170
#
_cell.length_a   1.000
_cell.length_b   1.000
_cell.length_c   1.000
_cell.angle_alpha   90.00
_cell.angle_beta   90.00
_cell.angle_gamma   90.00
#
_symmetry.space_group_name_H-M   'P 1'
#
loop_
_entity.id
_entity.type
_entity.pdbx_description
1 polymer ?
#
loop_
_entity_poly.entity_id
_entity_poly.type
_entity_poly.pdbx_seq_one_letter_code
_entity_poly.pdbx_strand_id
1 'polypeptide(L)'
;MDEHFGFSRYAERLSRSANSFDELQHALDAEPTFTDEVLLDILKERMSLHQPELLAISVPFPGNLYAGLRCAQWVKKHHPSTRIALGGGYANTELRSVTDPRVFRYIDFITLDDGEAPIECLLQHVRGQRPSSALRRTILLQDGKVTLVDDVSIPDVAQKDTGTPDYSGLPLDRYISAIEVLNPMHRLWSDGRWNKKWLR
;
A
#
# COMPACT_ATOMS: atom_id res chain seq x y z
N MET A 1 8.10 3.67 25.75
CA MET A 1 8.07 3.70 24.27
C MET A 1 8.06 2.26 23.84
N ASP A 2 7.19 1.86 22.93
CA ASP A 2 7.14 0.49 22.42
C ASP A 2 8.49 0.17 21.75
N GLU A 3 9.11 -0.97 22.06
CA GLU A 3 10.41 -1.37 21.52
C GLU A 3 10.37 -1.65 20.00
N HIS A 4 9.15 -1.86 19.46
CA HIS A 4 8.90 -2.07 18.05
C HIS A 4 8.58 -0.79 17.28
N PHE A 5 8.44 0.36 17.97
CA PHE A 5 8.16 1.65 17.36
C PHE A 5 9.34 2.62 17.51
N GLY A 6 9.69 3.32 16.45
CA GLY A 6 10.72 4.35 16.45
C GLY A 6 10.54 5.34 15.31
N PHE A 7 10.97 6.59 15.55
CA PHE A 7 11.07 7.64 14.55
C PHE A 7 12.36 7.55 13.70
N SER A 8 13.00 6.39 13.67
CA SER A 8 14.18 6.20 12.86
C SER A 8 13.85 6.25 11.37
N ARG A 9 14.86 6.54 10.57
CA ARG A 9 14.74 6.53 9.11
C ARG A 9 14.21 5.18 8.66
N TYR A 10 13.33 5.19 7.66
CA TYR A 10 12.71 3.97 7.12
C TYR A 10 13.71 2.86 6.76
N ALA A 11 14.94 3.22 6.36
CA ALA A 11 16.01 2.29 6.01
C ALA A 11 16.59 1.50 7.20
N GLU A 12 16.40 1.96 8.42
CA GLU A 12 17.08 1.42 9.60
C GLU A 12 16.34 0.23 10.23
N ARG A 13 15.10 -0.02 9.84
CA ARG A 13 14.26 -1.11 10.37
C ARG A 13 13.79 -2.09 9.30
N LEU A 14 14.54 -2.19 8.21
CA LEU A 14 14.24 -3.05 7.06
C LEU A 14 14.40 -4.54 7.34
N SER A 15 15.03 -4.91 8.44
CA SER A 15 15.45 -6.28 8.71
C SER A 15 14.30 -7.30 8.75
N ARG A 16 13.09 -6.85 9.01
CA ARG A 16 11.93 -7.77 9.07
C ARG A 16 11.27 -8.03 7.72
N SER A 17 11.62 -7.30 6.69
CA SER A 17 10.90 -7.38 5.41
C SER A 17 11.76 -7.90 4.24
N ALA A 18 13.09 -7.95 4.38
CA ALA A 18 13.95 -8.05 3.21
C ALA A 18 14.49 -9.45 2.90
N ASN A 19 14.62 -10.35 3.86
CA ASN A 19 15.44 -11.56 3.64
C ASN A 19 14.66 -12.88 3.57
N SER A 20 13.48 -12.97 4.14
CA SER A 20 12.67 -14.18 4.09
C SER A 20 11.22 -13.88 4.49
N PHE A 21 10.27 -14.50 3.80
CA PHE A 21 8.87 -14.49 4.21
C PHE A 21 8.66 -15.17 5.57
N ASP A 22 9.58 -16.01 6.03
CA ASP A 22 9.48 -16.71 7.31
C ASP A 22 9.48 -15.74 8.50
N GLU A 23 10.37 -14.75 8.51
CA GLU A 23 10.40 -13.74 9.57
C GLU A 23 9.12 -12.90 9.58
N LEU A 24 8.65 -12.52 8.40
CA LEU A 24 7.43 -11.75 8.23
C LEU A 24 6.20 -12.55 8.66
N GLN A 25 6.12 -13.82 8.25
CA GLN A 25 5.05 -14.73 8.67
C GLN A 25 5.07 -14.92 10.19
N HIS A 26 6.23 -15.17 10.79
CA HIS A 26 6.35 -15.31 12.24
C HIS A 26 5.85 -14.06 12.99
N ALA A 27 6.20 -12.88 12.48
CA ALA A 27 5.71 -11.62 13.05
C ALA A 27 4.20 -11.43 12.89
N LEU A 28 3.62 -11.89 11.76
CA LEU A 28 2.17 -11.83 11.51
C LEU A 28 1.38 -12.87 12.32
N ASP A 29 2.00 -14.01 12.65
CA ASP A 29 1.39 -15.06 13.48
C ASP A 29 1.48 -14.75 14.99
N ALA A 30 2.37 -13.83 15.38
CA ALA A 30 2.46 -13.33 16.76
C ALA A 30 1.27 -12.44 17.12
N GLU A 31 1.03 -12.31 18.44
CA GLU A 31 0.03 -11.38 18.95
C GLU A 31 0.29 -9.95 18.47
N PRO A 32 -0.77 -9.19 18.16
CA PRO A 32 -0.64 -7.81 17.76
C PRO A 32 0.11 -6.97 18.80
N THR A 33 1.03 -6.14 18.34
CA THR A 33 1.67 -5.13 19.18
C THR A 33 0.71 -3.97 19.44
N PHE A 34 1.03 -3.10 20.39
CA PHE A 34 0.26 -1.88 20.63
C PHE A 34 0.11 -1.02 19.37
N THR A 35 1.17 -0.95 18.54
CA THR A 35 1.12 -0.22 17.27
C THR A 35 0.18 -0.88 16.27
N ASP A 36 0.16 -2.22 16.23
CA ASP A 36 -0.79 -2.97 15.40
C ASP A 36 -2.24 -2.71 15.85
N GLU A 37 -2.50 -2.69 17.15
CA GLU A 37 -3.83 -2.44 17.69
C GLU A 37 -4.36 -1.06 17.26
N VAL A 38 -3.53 -0.01 17.40
CA VAL A 38 -3.90 1.35 16.94
C VAL A 38 -4.17 1.39 15.44
N LEU A 39 -3.31 0.75 14.63
CA LEU A 39 -3.48 0.65 13.18
C LEU A 39 -4.79 -0.06 12.84
N LEU A 40 -5.05 -1.20 13.48
CA LEU A 40 -6.24 -2.01 13.22
C LEU A 40 -7.53 -1.31 13.68
N ASP A 41 -7.50 -0.52 14.73
CA ASP A 41 -8.69 0.25 15.17
C ASP A 41 -9.07 1.31 14.13
N ILE A 42 -8.09 2.00 13.57
CA ILE A 42 -8.32 2.93 12.45
C ILE A 42 -8.87 2.17 11.22
N LEU A 43 -8.29 1.02 10.90
CA LEU A 43 -8.74 0.20 9.78
C LEU A 43 -10.20 -0.27 9.97
N LYS A 44 -10.56 -0.76 11.15
CA LYS A 44 -11.93 -1.19 11.49
C LYS A 44 -12.96 -0.10 11.23
N GLU A 45 -12.66 1.12 11.71
CA GLU A 45 -13.52 2.28 11.48
C GLU A 45 -13.73 2.53 9.98
N ARG A 46 -12.64 2.54 9.21
CA ARG A 46 -12.68 2.81 7.76
C ARG A 46 -13.39 1.70 6.99
N MET A 47 -13.11 0.45 7.31
CA MET A 47 -13.77 -0.70 6.67
C MET A 47 -15.28 -0.71 6.95
N SER A 48 -15.70 -0.38 8.17
CA SER A 48 -17.12 -0.28 8.53
C SER A 48 -17.83 0.86 7.77
N LEU A 49 -17.15 1.98 7.58
CA LEU A 49 -17.69 3.16 6.88
C LEU A 49 -17.82 2.94 5.38
N HIS A 50 -16.80 2.35 4.75
CA HIS A 50 -16.71 2.32 3.28
C HIS A 50 -17.12 0.98 2.67
N GLN A 51 -17.00 -0.14 3.39
CA GLN A 51 -17.33 -1.50 2.91
C GLN A 51 -16.82 -1.78 1.48
N PRO A 52 -15.52 -1.64 1.20
CA PRO A 52 -15.02 -1.69 -0.16
C PRO A 52 -15.08 -3.09 -0.76
N GLU A 53 -15.36 -3.20 -2.07
CA GLU A 53 -15.20 -4.43 -2.85
C GLU A 53 -13.71 -4.80 -3.04
N LEU A 54 -12.87 -3.76 -3.17
CA LEU A 54 -11.43 -3.86 -3.37
C LEU A 54 -10.70 -2.91 -2.41
N LEU A 55 -9.83 -3.46 -1.57
CA LEU A 55 -8.89 -2.70 -0.76
C LEU A 55 -7.54 -2.65 -1.49
N ALA A 56 -7.11 -1.47 -1.92
CA ALA A 56 -5.80 -1.25 -2.51
C ALA A 56 -4.82 -0.71 -1.46
N ILE A 57 -3.73 -1.42 -1.22
CA ILE A 57 -2.68 -1.08 -0.26
C ILE A 57 -1.44 -0.64 -1.01
N SER A 58 -1.04 0.61 -0.84
CA SER A 58 0.23 1.11 -1.38
C SER A 58 1.35 0.87 -0.37
N VAL A 59 2.37 0.12 -0.79
CA VAL A 59 3.60 -0.15 -0.03
C VAL A 59 4.76 0.55 -0.73
N PRO A 60 5.09 1.79 -0.32
CA PRO A 60 6.14 2.56 -0.98
C PRO A 60 7.55 2.05 -0.65
N PHE A 61 7.74 1.50 0.56
CA PHE A 61 9.03 1.06 1.07
C PHE A 61 8.92 -0.28 1.82
N PRO A 62 10.02 -1.05 1.93
CA PRO A 62 10.03 -2.36 2.62
C PRO A 62 9.45 -2.30 4.04
N GLY A 63 9.77 -1.25 4.80
CA GLY A 63 9.29 -1.07 6.18
C GLY A 63 7.77 -0.97 6.32
N ASN A 64 7.04 -0.68 5.24
CA ASN A 64 5.58 -0.61 5.24
C ASN A 64 4.91 -1.97 4.95
N LEU A 65 5.67 -2.98 4.49
CA LEU A 65 5.11 -4.26 4.08
C LEU A 65 4.41 -4.99 5.23
N TYR A 66 5.05 -5.05 6.39
CA TYR A 66 4.47 -5.67 7.57
C TYR A 66 3.11 -5.07 7.93
N ALA A 67 3.03 -3.75 8.04
CA ALA A 67 1.79 -3.05 8.36
C ALA A 67 0.70 -3.30 7.30
N GLY A 68 1.08 -3.29 6.02
CA GLY A 68 0.18 -3.62 4.92
C GLY A 68 -0.38 -5.03 5.02
N LEU A 69 0.48 -6.03 5.30
CA LEU A 69 0.05 -7.42 5.45
C LEU A 69 -0.72 -7.66 6.76
N ARG A 70 -0.42 -6.94 7.85
CA ARG A 70 -1.22 -6.97 9.09
C ARG A 70 -2.64 -6.46 8.85
N CYS A 71 -2.80 -5.36 8.11
CA CYS A 71 -4.10 -4.88 7.67
C CYS A 71 -4.83 -5.92 6.79
N ALA A 72 -4.13 -6.48 5.82
CA ALA A 72 -4.67 -7.48 4.92
C ALA A 72 -5.14 -8.75 5.66
N GLN A 73 -4.36 -9.24 6.63
CA GLN A 73 -4.69 -10.37 7.50
C GLN A 73 -6.01 -10.12 8.25
N TRP A 74 -6.15 -8.94 8.82
CA TRP A 74 -7.36 -8.57 9.54
C TRP A 74 -8.57 -8.52 8.59
N VAL A 75 -8.41 -7.91 7.41
CA VAL A 75 -9.48 -7.81 6.41
C VAL A 75 -9.89 -9.19 5.90
N LYS A 76 -8.95 -10.07 5.58
CA LYS A 76 -9.26 -11.46 5.17
C LYS A 76 -10.08 -12.20 6.21
N LYS A 77 -9.82 -11.95 7.50
CA LYS A 77 -10.54 -12.59 8.61
C LYS A 77 -11.95 -12.04 8.82
N HIS A 78 -12.15 -10.72 8.69
CA HIS A 78 -13.39 -10.05 9.09
C HIS A 78 -14.25 -9.59 7.91
N HIS A 79 -13.66 -9.43 6.72
CA HIS A 79 -14.31 -9.02 5.48
C HIS A 79 -13.88 -9.93 4.32
N PRO A 80 -14.19 -11.24 4.35
CA PRO A 80 -13.66 -12.22 3.39
C PRO A 80 -14.11 -11.98 1.94
N SER A 81 -15.16 -11.19 1.73
CA SER A 81 -15.62 -10.79 0.39
C SER A 81 -14.79 -9.65 -0.22
N THR A 82 -14.08 -8.86 0.61
CA THR A 82 -13.23 -7.79 0.11
C THR A 82 -11.97 -8.37 -0.52
N ARG A 83 -11.71 -8.01 -1.78
CA ARG A 83 -10.46 -8.35 -2.45
C ARG A 83 -9.36 -7.38 -2.05
N ILE A 84 -8.13 -7.85 -2.03
CA ILE A 84 -6.98 -7.05 -1.57
C ILE A 84 -5.92 -7.03 -2.66
N ALA A 85 -5.58 -5.82 -3.11
CA ALA A 85 -4.47 -5.58 -4.01
C ALA A 85 -3.35 -4.82 -3.29
N LEU A 86 -2.10 -5.22 -3.54
CA LEU A 86 -0.91 -4.57 -3.04
C LEU A 86 -0.14 -3.98 -4.22
N GLY A 87 0.30 -2.74 -4.08
CA GLY A 87 1.08 -2.03 -5.10
C GLY A 87 2.07 -1.06 -4.47
N GLY A 88 2.60 -0.15 -5.27
CA GLY A 88 3.54 0.88 -4.82
C GLY A 88 5.01 0.55 -5.10
N GLY A 89 5.93 1.41 -4.67
CA GLY A 89 7.35 1.33 -5.01
C GLY A 89 7.99 -0.01 -4.65
N TYR A 90 7.67 -0.55 -3.48
CA TYR A 90 8.21 -1.85 -3.05
C TYR A 90 7.72 -3.02 -3.90
N ALA A 91 6.47 -2.99 -4.35
CA ALA A 91 5.95 -3.99 -5.27
C ALA A 91 6.74 -4.00 -6.58
N ASN A 92 7.09 -2.84 -7.08
CA ASN A 92 7.80 -2.67 -8.35
C ASN A 92 9.26 -3.10 -8.30
N THR A 93 9.92 -2.97 -7.16
CA THR A 93 11.35 -3.31 -7.01
C THR A 93 11.54 -4.73 -6.49
N GLU A 94 10.94 -5.07 -5.35
CA GLU A 94 11.25 -6.29 -4.62
C GLU A 94 10.24 -7.42 -4.90
N LEU A 95 8.95 -7.09 -4.97
CA LEU A 95 7.93 -8.12 -5.17
C LEU A 95 7.71 -8.51 -6.63
N ARG A 96 8.36 -7.83 -7.57
CA ARG A 96 8.30 -8.19 -9.00
C ARG A 96 8.73 -9.63 -9.29
N SER A 97 9.66 -10.14 -8.50
CA SER A 97 10.19 -11.51 -8.61
C SER A 97 9.69 -12.44 -7.51
N VAL A 98 8.59 -12.09 -6.83
CA VAL A 98 8.03 -12.92 -5.78
C VAL A 98 7.62 -14.28 -6.32
N THR A 99 8.06 -15.35 -5.65
CA THR A 99 7.73 -16.73 -5.98
C THR A 99 7.08 -17.46 -4.82
N ASP A 100 7.13 -16.90 -3.62
CA ASP A 100 6.55 -17.50 -2.43
C ASP A 100 5.03 -17.36 -2.42
N PRO A 101 4.27 -18.46 -2.53
CA PRO A 101 2.81 -18.39 -2.59
C PRO A 101 2.17 -17.99 -1.26
N ARG A 102 2.91 -18.00 -0.15
CA ARG A 102 2.37 -17.71 1.19
C ARG A 102 1.89 -16.27 1.33
N VAL A 103 2.46 -15.33 0.57
CA VAL A 103 2.00 -13.93 0.57
C VAL A 103 0.53 -13.82 0.15
N PHE A 104 0.06 -14.71 -0.74
CA PHE A 104 -1.32 -14.75 -1.21
C PHE A 104 -2.33 -15.33 -0.20
N ARG A 105 -1.89 -15.71 1.00
CA ARG A 105 -2.80 -15.94 2.13
C ARG A 105 -3.38 -14.62 2.66
N TYR A 106 -2.67 -13.52 2.45
CA TYR A 106 -3.02 -12.18 2.97
C TYR A 106 -3.63 -11.28 1.89
N ILE A 107 -3.16 -11.39 0.66
CA ILE A 107 -3.59 -10.56 -0.48
C ILE A 107 -4.08 -11.42 -1.64
N ASP A 108 -4.81 -10.82 -2.57
CA ASP A 108 -5.27 -11.51 -3.79
C ASP A 108 -4.40 -11.16 -4.99
N PHE A 109 -3.91 -9.90 -5.05
CA PHE A 109 -3.21 -9.37 -6.21
C PHE A 109 -2.01 -8.51 -5.79
N ILE A 110 -0.97 -8.51 -6.62
CA ILE A 110 0.11 -7.52 -6.59
C ILE A 110 0.10 -6.81 -7.93
N THR A 111 -0.05 -5.47 -7.93
CA THR A 111 0.00 -4.66 -9.13
C THR A 111 1.38 -4.03 -9.29
N LEU A 112 1.85 -3.99 -10.54
CA LEU A 112 3.17 -3.48 -10.88
C LEU A 112 3.08 -2.20 -11.72
N ASP A 113 4.16 -1.41 -11.66
CA ASP A 113 4.37 -0.18 -12.40
C ASP A 113 3.28 0.89 -12.12
N ASP A 114 2.87 1.64 -13.14
CA ASP A 114 1.80 2.62 -12.99
C ASP A 114 0.49 1.92 -12.68
N GLY A 115 -0.15 2.33 -11.59
CA GLY A 115 -1.28 1.61 -10.98
C GLY A 115 -2.61 1.81 -11.67
N GLU A 116 -2.77 2.81 -12.53
CA GLU A 116 -4.06 3.24 -13.08
C GLU A 116 -4.72 2.13 -13.90
N ALA A 117 -4.04 1.63 -14.92
CA ALA A 117 -4.57 0.56 -15.77
C ALA A 117 -4.74 -0.78 -15.01
N PRO A 118 -3.77 -1.24 -14.20
CA PRO A 118 -3.96 -2.41 -13.33
C PRO A 118 -5.16 -2.31 -12.40
N ILE A 119 -5.36 -1.19 -11.72
CA ILE A 119 -6.47 -1.04 -10.76
C ILE A 119 -7.82 -1.02 -11.47
N GLU A 120 -7.93 -0.37 -12.62
CA GLU A 120 -9.15 -0.42 -13.43
C GLU A 120 -9.48 -1.86 -13.86
N CYS A 121 -8.49 -2.60 -14.35
CA CYS A 121 -8.65 -4.01 -14.71
C CYS A 121 -9.08 -4.87 -13.51
N LEU A 122 -8.50 -4.63 -12.34
CA LEU A 122 -8.88 -5.34 -11.11
C LEU A 122 -10.31 -5.03 -10.68
N LEU A 123 -10.76 -3.78 -10.74
CA LEU A 123 -12.14 -3.41 -10.43
C LEU A 123 -13.12 -4.12 -11.37
N GLN A 124 -12.83 -4.17 -12.67
CA GLN A 124 -13.64 -4.90 -13.65
C GLN A 124 -13.63 -6.41 -13.35
N HIS A 125 -12.48 -6.97 -12.95
CA HIS A 125 -12.37 -8.38 -12.60
C HIS A 125 -13.17 -8.73 -11.34
N VAL A 126 -13.04 -7.96 -10.29
CA VAL A 126 -13.78 -8.16 -9.02
C VAL A 126 -15.30 -8.11 -9.26
N ARG A 127 -15.73 -7.29 -10.20
CA ARG A 127 -17.15 -7.18 -10.62
C ARG A 127 -17.59 -8.23 -11.66
N GLY A 128 -16.74 -9.18 -11.99
CA GLY A 128 -17.04 -10.25 -12.95
C GLY A 128 -17.09 -9.80 -14.42
N GLN A 129 -16.62 -8.60 -14.74
CA GLN A 129 -16.64 -8.01 -16.08
C GLN A 129 -15.37 -8.35 -16.89
N ARG A 130 -14.34 -8.89 -16.24
CA ARG A 130 -13.04 -9.21 -16.84
C ARG A 130 -12.51 -10.53 -16.30
N PRO A 131 -12.05 -11.48 -17.16
CA PRO A 131 -11.38 -12.68 -16.69
C PRO A 131 -10.00 -12.36 -16.11
N SER A 132 -9.50 -13.21 -15.20
CA SER A 132 -8.17 -13.05 -14.61
C SER A 132 -7.04 -13.09 -15.64
N SER A 133 -7.23 -13.82 -16.76
CA SER A 133 -6.26 -13.90 -17.85
C SER A 133 -6.08 -12.60 -18.64
N ALA A 134 -6.95 -11.64 -18.48
CA ALA A 134 -6.92 -10.33 -19.14
C ALA A 134 -6.60 -9.18 -18.17
N LEU A 135 -5.88 -9.46 -17.09
CA LEU A 135 -5.38 -8.44 -16.18
C LEU A 135 -4.11 -7.79 -16.72
N ARG A 136 -3.88 -6.53 -16.35
CA ARG A 136 -2.70 -5.78 -16.73
C ARG A 136 -1.69 -5.77 -15.57
N ARG A 137 -0.44 -6.19 -15.84
CA ARG A 137 0.70 -6.13 -14.88
C ARG A 137 0.33 -6.57 -13.46
N THR A 138 -0.31 -7.71 -13.35
CA THR A 138 -0.82 -8.21 -12.08
C THR A 138 -0.27 -9.58 -11.75
N ILE A 139 0.31 -9.73 -10.57
CA ILE A 139 0.72 -11.02 -10.03
C ILE A 139 -0.40 -11.56 -9.14
N LEU A 140 -0.74 -12.82 -9.30
CA LEU A 140 -1.76 -13.51 -8.52
C LEU A 140 -1.42 -15.00 -8.37
N LEU A 141 -2.13 -15.67 -7.49
CA LEU A 141 -2.00 -17.12 -7.33
C LEU A 141 -2.99 -17.83 -8.26
N GLN A 142 -2.48 -18.60 -9.22
CA GLN A 142 -3.29 -19.46 -10.12
C GLN A 142 -2.83 -20.91 -9.97
N ASP A 143 -3.75 -21.81 -9.69
CA ASP A 143 -3.47 -23.25 -9.52
C ASP A 143 -2.29 -23.54 -8.58
N GLY A 144 -2.20 -22.77 -7.50
CA GLY A 144 -1.12 -22.87 -6.50
C GLY A 144 0.23 -22.29 -6.94
N LYS A 145 0.30 -21.64 -8.11
CA LYS A 145 1.53 -21.02 -8.63
C LYS A 145 1.38 -19.50 -8.66
N VAL A 146 2.44 -18.84 -8.28
CA VAL A 146 2.55 -17.38 -8.43
C VAL A 146 2.73 -17.07 -9.92
N THR A 147 1.81 -16.32 -10.48
CA THR A 147 1.74 -16.05 -11.92
C THR A 147 1.62 -14.56 -12.18
N LEU A 148 2.47 -14.04 -13.07
CA LEU A 148 2.31 -12.70 -13.63
C LEU A 148 1.38 -12.79 -14.85
N VAL A 149 0.30 -12.01 -14.82
CA VAL A 149 -0.58 -11.79 -15.96
C VAL A 149 -0.39 -10.36 -16.45
N ASP A 150 -0.15 -10.21 -17.76
CA ASP A 150 0.08 -8.92 -18.38
C ASP A 150 -0.54 -8.89 -19.78
N ASP A 151 -1.76 -8.40 -19.86
CA ASP A 151 -2.43 -8.15 -21.13
C ASP A 151 -1.90 -6.86 -21.77
N VAL A 152 -0.89 -7.00 -22.62
CA VAL A 152 -0.24 -5.88 -23.31
C VAL A 152 -1.14 -5.15 -24.30
N SER A 153 -2.32 -5.68 -24.62
CA SER A 153 -3.30 -4.99 -25.45
C SER A 153 -3.97 -3.82 -24.73
N ILE A 154 -3.87 -3.78 -23.39
CA ILE A 154 -4.40 -2.72 -22.57
C ILE A 154 -3.35 -1.59 -22.50
N PRO A 155 -3.63 -0.41 -23.02
CA PRO A 155 -2.69 0.70 -22.96
C PRO A 155 -2.50 1.22 -21.54
N ASP A 156 -1.34 1.80 -21.28
CA ASP A 156 -1.12 2.55 -20.06
C ASP A 156 -1.88 3.89 -20.11
N VAL A 157 -2.30 4.37 -18.94
CA VAL A 157 -2.92 5.69 -18.82
C VAL A 157 -1.82 6.74 -18.96
N ALA A 158 -1.96 7.63 -19.93
CA ALA A 158 -0.96 8.68 -20.12
C ALA A 158 -0.99 9.65 -18.94
N GLN A 159 0.17 10.13 -18.49
CA GLN A 159 0.27 11.02 -17.32
C GLN A 159 -0.64 12.26 -17.41
N LYS A 160 -0.85 12.81 -18.61
CA LYS A 160 -1.77 13.93 -18.84
C LYS A 160 -3.23 13.60 -18.52
N ASP A 161 -3.60 12.31 -18.53
CA ASP A 161 -4.95 11.80 -18.31
C ASP A 161 -5.17 11.27 -16.89
N THR A 162 -4.13 11.23 -16.04
CA THR A 162 -4.23 10.80 -14.63
C THR A 162 -4.89 11.84 -13.71
N GLY A 163 -5.16 13.03 -14.23
CA GLY A 163 -5.78 14.11 -13.49
C GLY A 163 -4.80 14.92 -12.64
N THR A 164 -5.34 15.90 -11.93
CA THR A 164 -4.57 16.75 -11.00
C THR A 164 -4.82 16.28 -9.57
N PRO A 165 -3.77 16.18 -8.72
CA PRO A 165 -3.96 15.85 -7.31
C PRO A 165 -4.93 16.81 -6.63
N ASP A 166 -5.93 16.29 -5.94
CA ASP A 166 -6.89 17.06 -5.16
C ASP A 166 -6.51 17.02 -3.68
N TYR A 167 -6.22 18.18 -3.12
CA TYR A 167 -5.89 18.37 -1.71
C TYR A 167 -7.06 18.96 -0.91
N SER A 168 -8.23 19.11 -1.53
CA SER A 168 -9.42 19.61 -0.84
C SER A 168 -9.83 18.64 0.28
N GLY A 169 -10.22 19.20 1.42
CA GLY A 169 -10.60 18.39 2.59
C GLY A 169 -9.43 17.88 3.44
N LEU A 170 -8.17 18.04 3.02
CA LEU A 170 -7.04 17.75 3.89
C LEU A 170 -6.87 18.86 4.94
N PRO A 171 -6.73 18.51 6.23
CA PRO A 171 -6.48 19.51 7.31
C PRO A 171 -5.01 19.95 7.29
N LEU A 172 -4.59 20.61 6.22
CA LEU A 172 -3.19 20.98 5.97
C LEU A 172 -2.55 21.77 7.11
N ASP A 173 -3.35 22.52 7.87
CA ASP A 173 -2.88 23.28 9.03
C ASP A 173 -2.43 22.39 10.20
N ARG A 174 -2.76 21.08 10.16
CA ARG A 174 -2.37 20.08 11.18
C ARG A 174 -1.12 19.30 10.79
N TYR A 175 -0.63 19.43 9.56
CA TYR A 175 0.59 18.76 9.13
C TYR A 175 1.80 19.54 9.64
N ILE A 176 2.67 18.85 10.37
CA ILE A 176 3.91 19.38 10.90
C ILE A 176 5.07 18.62 10.27
N SER A 177 6.00 19.34 9.68
CA SER A 177 7.27 18.77 9.26
C SER A 177 8.37 19.17 10.24
N ALA A 178 8.89 18.22 10.98
CA ALA A 178 10.01 18.46 11.90
C ALA A 178 11.29 18.90 11.16
N ILE A 179 11.48 18.40 9.93
CA ILE A 179 12.62 18.76 9.09
C ILE A 179 12.52 20.22 8.65
N GLU A 180 11.33 20.70 8.35
CA GLU A 180 11.11 22.09 7.93
C GLU A 180 11.30 23.07 9.06
N VAL A 181 10.88 22.72 10.27
CA VAL A 181 11.07 23.56 11.47
C VAL A 181 12.54 23.76 11.77
N LEU A 182 13.39 22.78 11.48
CA LEU A 182 14.83 22.82 11.75
C LEU A 182 15.66 23.40 10.61
N ASN A 183 15.11 23.61 9.42
CA ASN A 183 15.83 24.13 8.27
C ASN A 183 15.72 25.66 8.20
N PRO A 184 16.81 26.42 8.52
CA PRO A 184 16.80 27.88 8.50
C PRO A 184 16.49 28.47 7.12
N MET A 185 16.70 27.72 6.03
CA MET A 185 16.38 28.16 4.67
C MET A 185 14.87 28.29 4.44
N HIS A 186 14.05 27.56 5.20
CA HIS A 186 12.59 27.68 5.11
C HIS A 186 12.07 29.05 5.49
N ARG A 187 12.77 29.76 6.37
CA ARG A 187 12.42 31.14 6.73
C ARG A 187 12.54 32.13 5.58
N LEU A 188 13.33 31.80 4.57
CA LEU A 188 13.47 32.61 3.35
C LEU A 188 12.32 32.39 2.36
N TRP A 189 11.62 31.30 2.46
CA TRP A 189 10.58 30.89 1.50
C TRP A 189 9.18 30.86 2.11
N SER A 190 9.07 30.87 3.43
CA SER A 190 7.81 30.88 4.14
C SER A 190 7.72 32.12 5.02
N ASP A 191 6.56 32.72 5.09
CA ASP A 191 6.22 33.85 6.02
C ASP A 191 5.97 33.35 7.46
N GLY A 192 6.52 32.20 7.84
CA GLY A 192 6.34 31.57 9.15
C GLY A 192 5.02 30.83 9.32
N ARG A 193 4.17 30.83 8.30
CA ARG A 193 2.99 29.97 8.21
C ARG A 193 3.26 28.86 7.22
N TRP A 194 2.73 27.67 7.48
CA TRP A 194 2.67 26.60 6.50
C TRP A 194 2.06 27.15 5.22
N ASN A 195 2.90 27.44 4.25
CA ASN A 195 2.45 28.23 3.15
C ASN A 195 1.94 27.32 2.06
N LYS A 196 0.65 27.39 1.79
CA LYS A 196 -0.04 26.82 0.63
C LYS A 196 0.66 27.10 -0.72
N LYS A 197 1.77 27.86 -0.74
CA LYS A 197 2.56 28.16 -1.93
C LYS A 197 3.20 26.93 -2.60
N TRP A 198 3.43 25.86 -1.86
CA TRP A 198 3.99 24.61 -2.41
C TRP A 198 2.93 23.73 -3.07
N LEU A 199 1.65 24.06 -2.91
CA LEU A 199 0.51 23.32 -3.48
C LEU A 199 -0.14 24.07 -4.65
N ARG A 200 0.51 25.10 -5.19
CA ARG A 200 0.03 25.85 -6.36
C ARG A 200 0.85 25.53 -7.59
#